data_52751aa734e6f346a96fc0d462daf521
#
_entry.id   52751aa734e6f346a96fc0d462daf521
#
_cell.length_a   1.000
_cell.length_b   1.000
_cell.length_c   1.000
_cell.angle_alpha   90.00
_cell.angle_beta   90.00
_cell.angle_gamma   90.00
#
_symmetry.space_group_name_H-M   'P 1'
#
loop_
_entity.id
_entity.type
_entity.pdbx_description
1 polymer ?
#
loop_
_entity_poly.entity_id
_entity_poly.type
_entity_poly.pdbx_seq_one_letter_code
_entity_poly.pdbx_strand_id
1 'polypeptide(L)'
;MSDLTPLFRPKSVALIGASSDTRKYGYWTAKSLIDNGFTGKLYLISRTAADDILGHKPCASISDIPDPVDLAIVGIAPKHILPVLQECADKGVKAVIVVATGFGETGPEGKALEQQMLDIAAKSGMRIMGPNCMGLFSAPVSLNASIIDLDKGHMGLVLQSGNFGIDINFNAKSRDLGYSGWATIGNQIDLRFADFVEYLGQDEATRVVLMYMEGLRVSSVDDGRSFVEKARQTALKKPVAAIKIGRSEAGARAAASHTGSLAGSEKIFDAALNQAGIIRLNTPNELLDVGEAFSRCKTPKGNRIAILTDGGGHGVMATDTAEQFGLDAFVLSEATQNKLRAILKPHCPIKNPVDLAGTPESDMWVFDRCTEVLLEDPEVDGLVIVGLYGGYCDLSEEFRQLELDVAKSLAQRAVKSDKPVVMHSIYQAQRPESLTYLMKHGFPVYASIDAAMRAMGALVGFSARQKKIREELAAAPPRLPEDRHAAVKAIFDKARMQHRINLVETEAREVLRAYGFDLPPHLLAANADEAACMFTRLGVSKVVMKIVSPDILHKTDAGGVILHVDSEDAARKAYEQLVANALKYNGCADIFGVMLTPMLPAG
;
A
#
# COMPACT_ATOMS: atom_id res chain seq x y z
N MET A 1 13.28 15.47 4.50
CA MET A 1 13.27 14.52 3.37
C MET A 1 14.51 13.66 3.43
N SER A 2 14.35 12.35 3.37
CA SER A 2 15.51 11.45 3.22
C SER A 2 16.01 11.55 1.77
N ASP A 3 17.25 12.00 1.58
CA ASP A 3 17.84 12.00 0.25
C ASP A 3 18.28 10.58 -0.15
N LEU A 4 17.50 9.91 -1.01
CA LEU A 4 17.81 8.59 -1.56
C LEU A 4 18.53 8.66 -2.92
N THR A 5 18.95 9.85 -3.37
CA THR A 5 19.72 10.01 -4.60
C THR A 5 20.96 9.12 -4.63
N PRO A 6 21.74 8.98 -3.53
CA PRO A 6 22.89 8.09 -3.52
C PRO A 6 22.57 6.61 -3.72
N LEU A 7 21.33 6.17 -3.41
CA LEU A 7 20.87 4.81 -3.66
C LEU A 7 20.42 4.61 -5.10
N PHE A 8 19.55 5.50 -5.60
CA PHE A 8 18.90 5.32 -6.90
C PHE A 8 19.65 5.95 -8.07
N ARG A 9 20.50 6.96 -7.83
CA ARG A 9 21.25 7.69 -8.85
C ARG A 9 22.71 7.91 -8.46
N PRO A 10 23.43 6.85 -7.98
CA PRO A 10 24.83 6.98 -7.61
C PRO A 10 25.68 7.27 -8.84
N LYS A 11 26.72 8.08 -8.68
CA LYS A 11 27.75 8.31 -9.70
C LYS A 11 28.86 7.27 -9.59
N SER A 12 28.99 6.63 -8.44
CA SER A 12 30.00 5.60 -8.16
C SER A 12 29.45 4.53 -7.23
N VAL A 13 29.76 3.28 -7.52
CA VAL A 13 29.33 2.09 -6.77
C VAL A 13 30.53 1.24 -6.40
N ALA A 14 30.62 0.83 -5.14
CA ALA A 14 31.58 -0.16 -4.66
C ALA A 14 30.87 -1.45 -4.26
N LEU A 15 31.16 -2.58 -4.89
CA LEU A 15 30.65 -3.89 -4.51
C LEU A 15 31.66 -4.60 -3.60
N ILE A 16 31.35 -4.68 -2.31
CA ILE A 16 32.19 -5.32 -1.28
C ILE A 16 31.78 -6.77 -1.13
N GLY A 17 32.71 -7.70 -1.35
CA GLY A 17 32.48 -9.12 -1.42
C GLY A 17 32.32 -9.62 -2.86
N ALA A 18 32.81 -8.88 -3.85
CA ALA A 18 32.88 -9.33 -5.23
C ALA A 18 33.70 -10.63 -5.35
N SER A 19 33.34 -11.50 -6.29
CA SER A 19 33.96 -12.82 -6.43
C SER A 19 33.94 -13.28 -7.89
N SER A 20 34.96 -14.04 -8.28
CA SER A 20 34.98 -14.81 -9.54
C SER A 20 34.25 -16.16 -9.43
N ASP A 21 33.91 -16.62 -8.22
CA ASP A 21 33.18 -17.87 -7.98
C ASP A 21 31.68 -17.69 -8.29
N THR A 22 31.20 -18.37 -9.34
CA THR A 22 29.80 -18.34 -9.80
C THR A 22 28.78 -18.87 -8.80
N ARG A 23 29.20 -19.48 -7.70
CA ARG A 23 28.30 -19.93 -6.63
C ARG A 23 28.02 -18.84 -5.59
N LYS A 24 28.73 -17.71 -5.66
CA LYS A 24 28.63 -16.61 -4.69
C LYS A 24 27.75 -15.48 -5.18
N TYR A 25 27.02 -14.87 -4.25
CA TYR A 25 26.16 -13.71 -4.49
C TYR A 25 26.95 -12.56 -5.14
N GLY A 26 28.17 -12.29 -4.67
CA GLY A 26 29.02 -11.22 -5.19
C GLY A 26 29.41 -11.37 -6.66
N TYR A 27 29.42 -12.60 -7.21
CA TYR A 27 29.58 -12.81 -8.66
C TYR A 27 28.37 -12.32 -9.43
N TRP A 28 27.19 -12.75 -9.03
CA TRP A 28 25.95 -12.42 -9.74
C TRP A 28 25.61 -10.94 -9.65
N THR A 29 25.87 -10.30 -8.49
CA THR A 29 25.69 -8.85 -8.36
C THR A 29 26.67 -8.07 -9.25
N ALA A 30 27.94 -8.48 -9.31
CA ALA A 30 28.92 -7.87 -10.23
C ALA A 30 28.47 -8.01 -11.69
N LYS A 31 28.04 -9.23 -12.06
CA LYS A 31 27.53 -9.52 -13.39
C LYS A 31 26.31 -8.64 -13.73
N SER A 32 25.34 -8.53 -12.83
CA SER A 32 24.15 -7.70 -13.03
C SER A 32 24.49 -6.22 -13.22
N LEU A 33 25.40 -5.67 -12.43
CA LEU A 33 25.87 -4.28 -12.58
C LEU A 33 26.52 -4.02 -13.94
N ILE A 34 27.33 -4.97 -14.42
CA ILE A 34 28.04 -4.87 -15.70
C ILE A 34 27.08 -5.08 -16.87
N ASP A 35 26.30 -6.16 -16.87
CA ASP A 35 25.41 -6.54 -17.98
C ASP A 35 24.30 -5.50 -18.21
N ASN A 36 23.77 -4.90 -17.13
CA ASN A 36 22.76 -3.83 -17.23
C ASN A 36 23.35 -2.49 -17.71
N GLY A 37 24.69 -2.38 -17.81
CA GLY A 37 25.38 -1.18 -18.31
C GLY A 37 25.25 0.00 -17.34
N PHE A 38 25.57 -0.21 -16.06
CA PHE A 38 25.60 0.89 -15.08
C PHE A 38 26.45 2.04 -15.60
N THR A 39 25.89 3.24 -15.60
CA THR A 39 26.52 4.41 -16.27
C THR A 39 27.56 5.12 -15.41
N GLY A 40 27.67 4.78 -14.12
CA GLY A 40 28.64 5.35 -13.18
C GLY A 40 29.95 4.55 -13.09
N LYS A 41 30.82 4.96 -12.18
CA LYS A 41 32.06 4.24 -11.88
C LYS A 41 31.76 3.01 -11.01
N LEU A 42 32.23 1.82 -11.42
CA LEU A 42 32.08 0.57 -10.68
C LEU A 42 33.42 0.11 -10.11
N TYR A 43 33.48 -0.16 -8.83
CA TYR A 43 34.64 -0.70 -8.11
C TYR A 43 34.26 -2.04 -7.49
N LEU A 44 35.02 -3.09 -7.84
CA LEU A 44 34.85 -4.42 -7.25
C LEU A 44 35.86 -4.59 -6.11
N ILE A 45 35.38 -4.97 -4.92
CA ILE A 45 36.24 -5.13 -3.74
C ILE A 45 36.24 -6.59 -3.32
N SER A 46 37.43 -7.18 -3.30
CA SER A 46 37.66 -8.56 -2.88
C SER A 46 39.03 -8.69 -2.18
N ARG A 47 39.01 -9.18 -0.94
CA ARG A 47 40.25 -9.47 -0.18
C ARG A 47 40.94 -10.76 -0.63
N THR A 48 40.28 -11.60 -1.41
CA THR A 48 40.73 -12.95 -1.76
C THR A 48 40.92 -13.19 -3.25
N ALA A 49 40.46 -12.32 -4.11
CA ALA A 49 40.63 -12.46 -5.54
C ALA A 49 42.05 -11.98 -5.95
N ALA A 50 42.83 -12.89 -6.54
CA ALA A 50 44.13 -12.56 -7.13
C ALA A 50 44.00 -12.13 -8.60
N ASP A 51 42.90 -12.58 -9.26
CA ASP A 51 42.66 -12.34 -10.69
C ASP A 51 41.49 -11.36 -10.90
N ASP A 52 41.35 -10.89 -12.13
CA ASP A 52 40.26 -10.04 -12.56
C ASP A 52 38.89 -10.72 -12.37
N ILE A 53 37.89 -9.97 -11.92
CA ILE A 53 36.51 -10.40 -11.79
C ILE A 53 35.72 -9.82 -12.97
N LEU A 54 35.26 -10.66 -13.88
CA LEU A 54 34.51 -10.25 -15.09
C LEU A 54 35.22 -9.15 -15.89
N GLY A 55 36.58 -9.21 -15.98
CA GLY A 55 37.39 -8.24 -16.69
C GLY A 55 37.70 -6.95 -15.93
N HIS A 56 37.33 -6.87 -14.66
CA HIS A 56 37.62 -5.74 -13.77
C HIS A 56 38.63 -6.13 -12.69
N LYS A 57 39.69 -5.36 -12.54
CA LYS A 57 40.68 -5.54 -11.48
C LYS A 57 40.08 -5.18 -10.12
N PRO A 58 40.05 -6.09 -9.14
CA PRO A 58 39.48 -5.79 -7.84
C PRO A 58 40.45 -4.95 -6.99
N CYS A 59 39.88 -4.11 -6.11
CA CYS A 59 40.59 -3.48 -5.00
C CYS A 59 40.55 -4.38 -3.76
N ALA A 60 41.51 -4.29 -2.87
CA ALA A 60 41.51 -5.05 -1.61
C ALA A 60 40.58 -4.43 -0.57
N SER A 61 40.45 -3.11 -0.53
CA SER A 61 39.61 -2.34 0.40
C SER A 61 38.92 -1.17 -0.31
N ILE A 62 37.81 -0.68 0.26
CA ILE A 62 37.17 0.56 -0.18
C ILE A 62 38.09 1.78 0.01
N SER A 63 39.00 1.72 0.97
CA SER A 63 40.00 2.78 1.22
C SER A 63 41.03 2.93 0.10
N ASP A 64 41.25 1.88 -0.68
CA ASP A 64 42.18 1.91 -1.83
C ASP A 64 41.62 2.65 -3.06
N ILE A 65 40.31 2.93 -3.06
CA ILE A 65 39.66 3.66 -4.15
C ILE A 65 40.04 5.13 -4.06
N PRO A 66 40.63 5.73 -5.12
CA PRO A 66 41.02 7.14 -5.07
C PRO A 66 39.83 8.11 -5.12
N ASP A 67 38.74 7.70 -5.78
CA ASP A 67 37.57 8.54 -6.00
C ASP A 67 36.56 8.47 -4.82
N PRO A 68 35.67 9.46 -4.68
CA PRO A 68 34.50 9.35 -3.81
C PRO A 68 33.59 8.19 -4.22
N VAL A 69 32.97 7.54 -3.24
CA VAL A 69 32.00 6.46 -3.45
C VAL A 69 30.65 6.87 -2.89
N ASP A 70 29.63 6.90 -3.76
CA ASP A 70 28.27 7.29 -3.35
C ASP A 70 27.54 6.11 -2.69
N LEU A 71 27.65 4.90 -3.28
CA LEU A 71 26.93 3.71 -2.86
C LEU A 71 27.89 2.53 -2.65
N ALA A 72 27.80 1.86 -1.50
CA ALA A 72 28.43 0.58 -1.28
C ALA A 72 27.39 -0.55 -1.21
N ILE A 73 27.63 -1.66 -1.91
CA ILE A 73 26.83 -2.89 -1.84
C ILE A 73 27.65 -3.90 -1.06
N VAL A 74 27.13 -4.38 0.09
CA VAL A 74 27.88 -5.21 1.02
C VAL A 74 27.29 -6.62 1.07
N GLY A 75 28.02 -7.57 0.45
CA GLY A 75 27.64 -8.98 0.37
C GLY A 75 28.63 -9.88 1.12
N ILE A 76 28.85 -9.66 2.44
CA ILE A 76 29.77 -10.41 3.27
C ILE A 76 29.10 -10.97 4.52
N ALA A 77 29.75 -11.95 5.18
CA ALA A 77 29.20 -12.56 6.40
C ALA A 77 29.04 -11.55 7.55
N PRO A 78 27.97 -11.64 8.38
CA PRO A 78 27.65 -10.70 9.45
C PRO A 78 28.80 -10.36 10.40
N LYS A 79 29.63 -11.33 10.74
CA LYS A 79 30.80 -11.14 11.63
C LYS A 79 31.84 -10.13 11.14
N HIS A 80 31.79 -9.77 9.86
CA HIS A 80 32.70 -8.79 9.24
C HIS A 80 32.03 -7.45 8.93
N ILE A 81 30.74 -7.30 9.25
CA ILE A 81 29.95 -6.14 8.78
C ILE A 81 30.40 -4.83 9.42
N LEU A 82 30.60 -4.80 10.74
CA LEU A 82 30.92 -3.56 11.45
C LEU A 82 32.23 -2.91 11.02
N PRO A 83 33.36 -3.65 10.89
CA PRO A 83 34.60 -3.06 10.37
C PRO A 83 34.42 -2.49 8.95
N VAL A 84 33.68 -3.19 8.09
CA VAL A 84 33.44 -2.74 6.71
C VAL A 84 32.53 -1.50 6.66
N LEU A 85 31.50 -1.44 7.50
CA LEU A 85 30.67 -0.24 7.60
C LEU A 85 31.47 0.96 8.14
N GLN A 86 32.40 0.73 9.07
CA GLN A 86 33.30 1.78 9.54
C GLN A 86 34.25 2.25 8.41
N GLU A 87 34.84 1.33 7.64
CA GLU A 87 35.64 1.69 6.45
C GLU A 87 34.82 2.51 5.44
N CYS A 88 33.54 2.14 5.21
CA CYS A 88 32.62 2.91 4.36
C CYS A 88 32.34 4.33 4.93
N ALA A 89 32.12 4.43 6.23
CA ALA A 89 31.88 5.70 6.93
C ALA A 89 33.11 6.62 6.84
N ASP A 90 34.31 6.09 7.09
CA ASP A 90 35.58 6.82 7.02
C ASP A 90 35.88 7.29 5.58
N LYS A 91 35.47 6.51 4.58
CA LYS A 91 35.53 6.86 3.15
C LYS A 91 34.51 7.94 2.75
N GLY A 92 33.51 8.21 3.58
CA GLY A 92 32.44 9.17 3.31
C GLY A 92 31.37 8.65 2.35
N VAL A 93 31.15 7.32 2.30
CA VAL A 93 30.05 6.69 1.56
C VAL A 93 28.70 7.24 2.04
N LYS A 94 27.83 7.59 1.09
CA LYS A 94 26.53 8.21 1.43
C LYS A 94 25.45 7.19 1.75
N ALA A 95 25.46 6.02 1.07
CA ALA A 95 24.48 4.97 1.28
C ALA A 95 25.11 3.58 1.16
N VAL A 96 24.56 2.63 1.90
CA VAL A 96 24.99 1.23 1.89
C VAL A 96 23.79 0.32 1.73
N ILE A 97 23.89 -0.69 0.87
CA ILE A 97 22.96 -1.81 0.75
C ILE A 97 23.60 -3.02 1.41
N VAL A 98 22.99 -3.56 2.46
CA VAL A 98 23.48 -4.77 3.15
C VAL A 98 22.61 -5.95 2.76
N VAL A 99 23.12 -6.82 1.87
CA VAL A 99 22.34 -7.95 1.34
C VAL A 99 22.39 -9.19 2.24
N ALA A 100 23.40 -9.31 3.09
CA ALA A 100 23.59 -10.47 3.96
C ALA A 100 22.44 -10.67 4.95
N THR A 101 22.19 -11.94 5.30
CA THR A 101 21.27 -12.40 6.36
C THR A 101 22.04 -12.71 7.64
N GLY A 102 21.36 -12.95 8.77
CA GLY A 102 21.98 -13.29 10.05
C GLY A 102 22.01 -12.11 11.02
N PHE A 103 20.98 -11.27 10.99
CA PHE A 103 20.83 -10.08 11.82
C PHE A 103 19.58 -10.19 12.73
N GLY A 104 18.78 -9.18 12.84
CA GLY A 104 17.65 -9.10 13.77
C GLY A 104 16.62 -10.23 13.65
N GLU A 105 16.52 -10.87 12.48
CA GLU A 105 15.70 -12.05 12.24
C GLU A 105 16.20 -13.30 13.00
N THR A 106 17.47 -13.33 13.41
CA THR A 106 18.04 -14.45 14.16
C THR A 106 17.89 -14.30 15.69
N GLY A 107 17.38 -13.17 16.18
CA GLY A 107 17.13 -12.97 17.59
C GLY A 107 17.91 -11.82 18.23
N PRO A 108 18.09 -11.84 19.58
CA PRO A 108 18.65 -10.70 20.33
C PRO A 108 20.06 -10.28 19.91
N GLU A 109 20.94 -11.24 19.63
CA GLU A 109 22.32 -10.95 19.20
C GLU A 109 22.35 -10.23 17.85
N GLY A 110 21.51 -10.69 16.90
CA GLY A 110 21.35 -10.03 15.61
C GLY A 110 20.78 -8.62 15.72
N LYS A 111 19.83 -8.40 16.65
CA LYS A 111 19.30 -7.05 16.95
C LYS A 111 20.36 -6.13 17.55
N ALA A 112 21.23 -6.65 18.41
CA ALA A 112 22.35 -5.87 18.96
C ALA A 112 23.35 -5.47 17.86
N LEU A 113 23.57 -6.35 16.88
CA LEU A 113 24.41 -6.05 15.72
C LEU A 113 23.78 -4.97 14.83
N GLU A 114 22.47 -5.03 14.57
CA GLU A 114 21.73 -3.98 13.85
C GLU A 114 21.84 -2.62 14.57
N GLN A 115 21.78 -2.59 15.89
CA GLN A 115 21.94 -1.33 16.64
C GLN A 115 23.33 -0.73 16.45
N GLN A 116 24.39 -1.56 16.47
CA GLN A 116 25.76 -1.07 16.23
C GLN A 116 25.93 -0.54 14.79
N MET A 117 25.26 -1.17 13.80
CA MET A 117 25.22 -0.64 12.42
C MET A 117 24.57 0.74 12.37
N LEU A 118 23.44 0.91 13.07
CA LEU A 118 22.75 2.20 13.18
C LEU A 118 23.61 3.27 13.87
N ASP A 119 24.38 2.89 14.89
CA ASP A 119 25.25 3.83 15.61
C ASP A 119 26.39 4.36 14.69
N ILE A 120 26.94 3.50 13.81
CA ILE A 120 27.91 3.92 12.79
C ILE A 120 27.24 4.85 11.78
N ALA A 121 26.08 4.47 11.28
CA ALA A 121 25.32 5.25 10.32
C ALA A 121 24.96 6.66 10.86
N ALA A 122 24.48 6.73 12.09
CA ALA A 122 24.11 8.00 12.74
C ALA A 122 25.30 8.94 12.91
N LYS A 123 26.49 8.41 13.26
CA LYS A 123 27.71 9.21 13.42
C LYS A 123 28.25 9.76 12.09
N SER A 124 28.12 9.01 11.00
CA SER A 124 28.67 9.37 9.70
C SER A 124 27.69 10.06 8.77
N GLY A 125 26.39 10.01 9.06
CA GLY A 125 25.32 10.44 8.17
C GLY A 125 25.06 9.49 7.00
N MET A 126 25.68 8.31 6.99
CA MET A 126 25.47 7.26 5.99
C MET A 126 24.10 6.60 6.18
N ARG A 127 23.41 6.28 5.08
CA ARG A 127 22.10 5.63 5.13
C ARG A 127 22.23 4.14 4.84
N ILE A 128 21.42 3.31 5.47
CA ILE A 128 21.47 1.85 5.32
C ILE A 128 20.15 1.31 4.78
N MET A 129 20.20 0.57 3.67
CA MET A 129 19.11 -0.26 3.15
C MET A 129 19.35 -1.73 3.54
N GLY A 130 18.33 -2.38 4.09
CA GLY A 130 18.44 -3.76 4.60
C GLY A 130 18.67 -3.77 6.12
N PRO A 131 19.46 -4.70 6.68
CA PRO A 131 20.05 -5.88 6.05
C PRO A 131 19.01 -6.93 5.61
N ASN A 132 19.47 -8.11 5.20
CA ASN A 132 18.59 -9.20 4.77
C ASN A 132 17.69 -8.77 3.59
N CYS A 133 18.31 -8.22 2.55
CA CYS A 133 17.63 -7.74 1.35
C CYS A 133 18.28 -8.32 0.07
N MET A 134 17.58 -8.23 -1.05
CA MET A 134 18.08 -8.73 -2.34
C MET A 134 18.68 -7.64 -3.23
N GLY A 135 18.64 -6.38 -2.79
CA GLY A 135 19.23 -5.26 -3.47
C GLY A 135 18.23 -4.28 -4.08
N LEU A 136 18.72 -3.51 -5.06
CA LEU A 136 18.02 -2.38 -5.65
C LEU A 136 18.27 -2.32 -7.16
N PHE A 137 17.24 -1.85 -7.90
CA PHE A 137 17.34 -1.50 -9.31
C PHE A 137 16.88 -0.06 -9.55
N SER A 138 17.56 0.62 -10.46
CA SER A 138 17.19 1.96 -10.91
C SER A 138 17.38 2.11 -12.41
N ALA A 139 16.29 2.23 -13.14
CA ALA A 139 16.28 2.33 -14.60
C ALA A 139 17.02 3.58 -15.14
N PRO A 140 16.89 4.78 -14.54
CA PRO A 140 17.51 6.00 -15.07
C PRO A 140 19.04 5.95 -15.23
N VAL A 141 19.71 5.17 -14.39
CA VAL A 141 21.19 5.02 -14.43
C VAL A 141 21.62 3.59 -14.75
N SER A 142 20.69 2.74 -15.19
CA SER A 142 20.92 1.30 -15.47
C SER A 142 21.57 0.56 -14.30
N LEU A 143 21.30 0.98 -13.07
CA LEU A 143 21.82 0.32 -11.87
C LEU A 143 21.02 -0.94 -11.59
N ASN A 144 21.66 -2.11 -11.59
CA ASN A 144 21.09 -3.34 -11.06
C ASN A 144 22.00 -3.90 -9.95
N ALA A 145 21.76 -3.44 -8.73
CA ALA A 145 22.43 -3.88 -7.51
C ALA A 145 21.74 -5.12 -6.90
N SER A 146 21.16 -5.99 -7.74
CA SER A 146 20.52 -7.25 -7.35
C SER A 146 21.05 -8.40 -8.22
N ILE A 147 20.55 -9.61 -7.94
CA ILE A 147 20.86 -10.79 -8.76
C ILE A 147 19.71 -11.16 -9.72
N ILE A 148 18.68 -10.31 -9.78
CA ILE A 148 17.47 -10.53 -10.59
C ILE A 148 17.61 -9.74 -11.89
N ASP A 149 17.25 -10.38 -13.01
CA ASP A 149 17.16 -9.72 -14.29
C ASP A 149 15.87 -8.90 -14.37
N LEU A 150 15.98 -7.57 -14.28
CA LEU A 150 14.89 -6.59 -14.17
C LEU A 150 14.81 -5.71 -15.41
N ASP A 151 13.61 -5.60 -16.00
CA ASP A 151 13.35 -4.78 -17.16
C ASP A 151 13.03 -3.34 -16.79
N LYS A 152 13.45 -2.39 -17.65
CA LYS A 152 13.14 -0.96 -17.49
C LYS A 152 11.69 -0.67 -17.83
N GLY A 153 11.05 0.17 -17.02
CA GLY A 153 9.66 0.59 -17.21
C GLY A 153 9.26 1.69 -16.25
N HIS A 154 8.00 1.72 -15.82
CA HIS A 154 7.42 2.84 -15.08
C HIS A 154 6.89 2.48 -13.69
N MET A 155 7.00 1.23 -13.25
CA MET A 155 6.57 0.83 -11.91
C MET A 155 7.69 1.07 -10.91
N GLY A 156 7.40 1.76 -9.81
CA GLY A 156 8.24 1.79 -8.62
C GLY A 156 7.76 0.69 -7.67
N LEU A 157 8.60 -0.31 -7.36
CA LEU A 157 8.22 -1.44 -6.52
C LEU A 157 9.11 -1.53 -5.28
N VAL A 158 8.49 -1.53 -4.10
CA VAL A 158 9.16 -1.66 -2.81
C VAL A 158 8.64 -2.91 -2.09
N LEU A 159 9.55 -3.82 -1.75
CA LEU A 159 9.21 -5.11 -1.15
C LEU A 159 9.98 -5.34 0.15
N GLN A 160 9.34 -6.00 1.08
CA GLN A 160 10.00 -6.47 2.29
C GLN A 160 10.70 -7.81 2.06
N SER A 161 10.10 -8.69 1.25
CA SER A 161 10.62 -10.03 0.92
C SER A 161 11.34 -10.05 -0.44
N GLY A 162 12.59 -10.50 -0.44
CA GLY A 162 13.38 -10.69 -1.67
C GLY A 162 12.83 -11.78 -2.58
N ASN A 163 12.55 -12.95 -2.03
CA ASN A 163 12.03 -14.10 -2.80
C ASN A 163 10.68 -13.78 -3.46
N PHE A 164 9.82 -13.02 -2.77
CA PHE A 164 8.56 -12.60 -3.34
C PHE A 164 8.74 -11.60 -4.49
N GLY A 165 9.85 -10.84 -4.46
CA GLY A 165 10.26 -9.98 -5.57
C GLY A 165 10.60 -10.75 -6.85
N ILE A 166 11.14 -11.98 -6.73
CA ILE A 166 11.39 -12.87 -7.88
C ILE A 166 10.06 -13.31 -8.51
N ASP A 167 9.08 -13.72 -7.70
CA ASP A 167 7.76 -14.14 -8.16
C ASP A 167 7.03 -13.01 -8.91
N ILE A 168 6.97 -11.81 -8.31
CA ILE A 168 6.38 -10.63 -8.96
C ILE A 168 7.10 -10.31 -10.27
N ASN A 169 8.43 -10.35 -10.29
CA ASN A 169 9.20 -10.04 -11.50
C ASN A 169 8.98 -11.06 -12.63
N PHE A 170 8.91 -12.35 -12.30
CA PHE A 170 8.61 -13.38 -13.27
C PHE A 170 7.27 -13.14 -13.98
N ASN A 171 6.24 -12.82 -13.19
CA ASN A 171 4.92 -12.47 -13.71
C ASN A 171 4.92 -11.12 -14.47
N ALA A 172 5.68 -10.13 -14.02
CA ALA A 172 5.81 -8.84 -14.70
C ALA A 172 6.45 -9.01 -16.09
N LYS A 173 7.54 -9.79 -16.19
CA LYS A 173 8.19 -10.10 -17.48
C LYS A 173 7.27 -10.77 -18.48
N SER A 174 6.41 -11.69 -18.03
CA SER A 174 5.43 -12.35 -18.91
C SER A 174 4.41 -11.39 -19.53
N ARG A 175 4.27 -10.17 -18.97
CA ARG A 175 3.37 -9.11 -19.41
C ARG A 175 4.10 -7.92 -20.06
N ASP A 176 5.39 -8.03 -20.36
CA ASP A 176 6.25 -6.93 -20.84
C ASP A 176 6.19 -5.68 -19.92
N LEU A 177 6.16 -5.92 -18.60
CA LEU A 177 6.18 -4.88 -17.59
C LEU A 177 7.58 -4.72 -17.00
N GLY A 178 7.97 -3.48 -16.70
CA GLY A 178 9.25 -3.15 -16.13
C GLY A 178 9.17 -2.07 -15.05
N TYR A 179 10.33 -1.78 -14.47
CA TYR A 179 10.45 -0.93 -13.29
C TYR A 179 11.22 0.35 -13.60
N SER A 180 10.80 1.46 -12.99
CA SER A 180 11.60 2.68 -12.86
C SER A 180 12.58 2.56 -11.69
N GLY A 181 12.11 1.96 -10.60
CA GLY A 181 12.86 1.61 -9.40
C GLY A 181 12.28 0.34 -8.77
N TRP A 182 13.16 -0.53 -8.27
CA TRP A 182 12.81 -1.74 -7.55
C TRP A 182 13.72 -1.87 -6.33
N ALA A 183 13.17 -2.12 -5.16
CA ALA A 183 13.94 -2.23 -3.94
C ALA A 183 13.36 -3.28 -3.00
N THR A 184 14.21 -4.17 -2.49
CA THR A 184 13.86 -5.04 -1.36
C THR A 184 14.50 -4.47 -0.11
N ILE A 185 13.70 -4.11 0.88
CA ILE A 185 14.17 -3.33 2.03
C ILE A 185 14.49 -4.18 3.28
N GLY A 186 14.25 -5.50 3.21
CA GLY A 186 14.63 -6.44 4.26
C GLY A 186 14.17 -6.04 5.67
N ASN A 187 15.09 -6.02 6.64
CA ASN A 187 14.82 -5.73 8.04
C ASN A 187 14.47 -4.26 8.34
N GLN A 188 14.62 -3.33 7.39
CA GLN A 188 14.24 -1.92 7.52
C GLN A 188 14.87 -1.24 8.76
N ILE A 189 16.16 -1.44 9.01
CA ILE A 189 16.77 -0.90 10.23
C ILE A 189 16.86 0.62 10.24
N ASP A 190 17.19 1.24 9.09
CA ASP A 190 17.27 2.69 8.89
C ASP A 190 16.25 3.14 7.84
N LEU A 191 16.46 2.80 6.56
CA LEU A 191 15.54 3.16 5.48
C LEU A 191 14.30 2.26 5.49
N ARG A 192 13.10 2.88 5.41
CA ARG A 192 11.81 2.24 5.59
C ARG A 192 10.88 2.54 4.41
N PHE A 193 9.74 1.86 4.33
CA PHE A 193 8.73 2.11 3.29
C PHE A 193 8.44 3.59 3.05
N ALA A 194 8.33 4.38 4.10
CA ALA A 194 8.04 5.81 4.02
C ALA A 194 9.06 6.59 3.16
N ASP A 195 10.34 6.25 3.27
CA ASP A 195 11.42 6.92 2.53
C ASP A 195 11.38 6.58 1.04
N PHE A 196 11.14 5.29 0.72
CA PHE A 196 11.04 4.83 -0.66
C PHE A 196 9.78 5.33 -1.36
N VAL A 197 8.63 5.32 -0.67
CA VAL A 197 7.36 5.85 -1.20
C VAL A 197 7.49 7.34 -1.51
N GLU A 198 8.10 8.12 -0.62
CA GLU A 198 8.37 9.54 -0.83
C GLU A 198 9.29 9.77 -2.04
N TYR A 199 10.40 9.02 -2.14
CA TYR A 199 11.35 9.14 -3.24
C TYR A 199 10.71 8.78 -4.59
N LEU A 200 10.11 7.60 -4.71
CA LEU A 200 9.46 7.13 -5.94
C LEU A 200 8.26 8.02 -6.33
N GLY A 201 7.58 8.59 -5.32
CA GLY A 201 6.53 9.58 -5.53
C GLY A 201 7.00 10.85 -6.23
N GLN A 202 8.28 11.21 -6.08
CA GLN A 202 8.90 12.38 -6.71
C GLN A 202 9.67 12.04 -8.00
N ASP A 203 10.06 10.77 -8.19
CA ASP A 203 10.83 10.33 -9.36
C ASP A 203 9.98 10.38 -10.65
N GLU A 204 10.39 11.18 -11.63
CA GLU A 204 9.66 11.39 -12.88
C GLU A 204 9.49 10.13 -13.73
N ALA A 205 10.40 9.16 -13.62
CA ALA A 205 10.31 7.90 -14.34
C ALA A 205 9.23 6.97 -13.77
N THR A 206 8.82 7.19 -12.50
CA THR A 206 7.82 6.39 -11.80
C THR A 206 6.41 6.91 -12.07
N ARG A 207 5.52 6.07 -12.58
CA ARG A 207 4.09 6.39 -12.78
C ARG A 207 3.19 5.85 -11.67
N VAL A 208 3.57 4.75 -11.03
CA VAL A 208 2.84 4.10 -9.95
C VAL A 208 3.81 3.55 -8.92
N VAL A 209 3.48 3.66 -7.63
CA VAL A 209 4.26 3.08 -6.53
C VAL A 209 3.52 1.85 -6.00
N LEU A 210 4.18 0.71 -6.05
CA LEU A 210 3.68 -0.59 -5.63
C LEU A 210 4.42 -1.07 -4.39
N MET A 211 3.73 -1.68 -3.43
CA MET A 211 4.35 -2.18 -2.21
C MET A 211 3.90 -3.60 -1.89
N TYR A 212 4.85 -4.41 -1.40
CA TYR A 212 4.58 -5.68 -0.73
C TYR A 212 5.08 -5.60 0.71
N MET A 213 4.16 -5.66 1.66
CA MET A 213 4.40 -5.35 3.06
C MET A 213 4.07 -6.54 3.96
N GLU A 214 4.99 -6.91 4.82
CA GLU A 214 4.77 -7.87 5.93
C GLU A 214 4.43 -7.10 7.22
N GLY A 215 5.04 -5.93 7.41
CA GLY A 215 4.79 -5.01 8.52
C GLY A 215 5.61 -3.74 8.41
N LEU A 216 5.28 -2.76 9.24
CA LEU A 216 6.13 -1.58 9.43
C LEU A 216 7.07 -1.83 10.61
N ARG A 217 8.35 -1.54 10.43
CA ARG A 217 9.25 -1.44 11.58
C ARG A 217 9.00 -0.12 12.28
N VAL A 218 8.56 -0.20 13.53
CA VAL A 218 8.22 0.95 14.37
C VAL A 218 9.21 1.02 15.52
N SER A 219 9.95 2.11 15.62
CA SER A 219 10.86 2.41 16.73
C SER A 219 10.35 3.58 17.59
N SER A 220 9.41 4.36 17.04
CA SER A 220 8.71 5.45 17.73
C SER A 220 7.24 5.54 17.32
N VAL A 221 6.43 6.24 18.11
CA VAL A 221 5.01 6.52 17.80
C VAL A 221 4.84 7.29 16.48
N ASP A 222 5.87 8.03 16.07
CA ASP A 222 5.81 8.89 14.89
C ASP A 222 6.10 8.14 13.58
N ASP A 223 6.68 6.94 13.63
CA ASP A 223 7.03 6.18 12.43
C ASP A 223 5.79 5.81 11.58
N GLY A 224 4.72 5.36 12.24
CA GLY A 224 3.46 5.04 11.56
C GLY A 224 2.79 6.28 10.97
N ARG A 225 2.79 7.39 11.72
CA ARG A 225 2.27 8.68 11.26
C ARG A 225 3.05 9.19 10.05
N SER A 226 4.38 9.16 10.13
CA SER A 226 5.26 9.56 9.03
C SER A 226 5.02 8.74 7.77
N PHE A 227 4.79 7.42 7.89
CA PHE A 227 4.43 6.58 6.74
C PHE A 227 3.11 7.03 6.10
N VAL A 228 2.05 7.22 6.90
CA VAL A 228 0.73 7.65 6.41
C VAL A 228 0.84 9.02 5.73
N GLU A 229 1.56 9.97 6.33
CA GLU A 229 1.71 11.32 5.79
C GLU A 229 2.48 11.35 4.46
N LYS A 230 3.64 10.68 4.39
CA LYS A 230 4.45 10.60 3.16
C LYS A 230 3.72 9.86 2.05
N ALA A 231 3.06 8.75 2.37
CA ALA A 231 2.25 8.02 1.40
C ALA A 231 1.06 8.85 0.90
N ARG A 232 0.41 9.62 1.78
CA ARG A 232 -0.69 10.55 1.44
C ARG A 232 -0.22 11.66 0.49
N GLN A 233 0.95 12.25 0.75
CA GLN A 233 1.56 13.24 -0.13
C GLN A 233 1.91 12.65 -1.51
N THR A 234 2.37 11.40 -1.53
CA THR A 234 2.62 10.66 -2.77
C THR A 234 1.30 10.38 -3.50
N ALA A 235 0.26 9.92 -2.81
CA ALA A 235 -1.05 9.60 -3.38
C ALA A 235 -1.76 10.82 -4.00
N LEU A 236 -1.43 12.05 -3.57
CA LEU A 236 -1.90 13.27 -4.23
C LEU A 236 -1.31 13.49 -5.63
N LYS A 237 -0.18 12.87 -5.94
CA LYS A 237 0.56 13.05 -7.19
C LYS A 237 0.50 11.82 -8.08
N LYS A 238 0.68 10.64 -7.48
CA LYS A 238 0.80 9.35 -8.16
C LYS A 238 0.01 8.27 -7.43
N PRO A 239 -0.54 7.27 -8.14
CA PRO A 239 -1.18 6.15 -7.49
C PRO A 239 -0.17 5.34 -6.64
N VAL A 240 -0.63 4.95 -5.47
CA VAL A 240 0.09 4.07 -4.56
C VAL A 240 -0.78 2.85 -4.28
N ALA A 241 -0.27 1.66 -4.47
CA ALA A 241 -0.98 0.42 -4.20
C ALA A 241 -0.15 -0.52 -3.33
N ALA A 242 -0.81 -1.30 -2.48
CA ALA A 242 -0.13 -2.17 -1.54
C ALA A 242 -0.83 -3.51 -1.33
N ILE A 243 -0.03 -4.56 -1.22
CA ILE A 243 -0.42 -5.82 -0.58
C ILE A 243 0.14 -5.80 0.84
N LYS A 244 -0.70 -6.12 1.83
CA LYS A 244 -0.28 -6.41 3.20
C LYS A 244 -0.62 -7.87 3.51
N ILE A 245 0.39 -8.65 3.85
CA ILE A 245 0.22 -10.05 4.27
C ILE A 245 0.07 -10.18 5.78
N GLY A 246 -0.26 -11.38 6.27
CA GLY A 246 -0.51 -11.62 7.70
C GLY A 246 -1.87 -11.07 8.15
N ARG A 247 -2.91 -11.22 7.32
CA ARG A 247 -4.27 -10.70 7.55
C ARG A 247 -5.07 -11.54 8.54
N SER A 248 -4.97 -12.86 8.42
CA SER A 248 -5.60 -13.79 9.35
C SER A 248 -4.73 -14.01 10.59
N GLU A 249 -5.30 -14.48 11.68
CA GLU A 249 -4.51 -14.85 12.87
C GLU A 249 -3.41 -15.87 12.55
N ALA A 250 -3.70 -16.85 11.68
CA ALA A 250 -2.70 -17.81 11.24
C ALA A 250 -1.59 -17.16 10.41
N GLY A 251 -1.96 -16.29 9.47
CA GLY A 251 -1.01 -15.51 8.67
C GLY A 251 -0.17 -14.55 9.51
N ALA A 252 -0.78 -13.92 10.52
CA ALA A 252 -0.09 -13.05 11.46
C ALA A 252 0.97 -13.80 12.28
N ARG A 253 0.64 -15.01 12.78
CA ARG A 253 1.63 -15.88 13.47
C ARG A 253 2.77 -16.30 12.54
N ALA A 254 2.46 -16.65 11.27
CA ALA A 254 3.48 -17.00 10.29
C ALA A 254 4.41 -15.81 9.98
N ALA A 255 3.86 -14.61 9.76
CA ALA A 255 4.62 -13.40 9.52
C ALA A 255 5.51 -13.02 10.72
N ALA A 256 4.99 -13.11 11.94
CA ALA A 256 5.75 -12.84 13.16
C ALA A 256 6.96 -13.80 13.32
N SER A 257 6.78 -15.07 12.94
CA SER A 257 7.88 -16.06 12.97
C SER A 257 8.97 -15.76 11.93
N HIS A 258 8.59 -15.14 10.79
CA HIS A 258 9.52 -14.84 9.69
C HIS A 258 10.29 -13.52 9.91
N THR A 259 9.61 -12.48 10.39
CA THR A 259 10.20 -11.13 10.48
C THR A 259 10.52 -10.67 11.89
N GLY A 260 10.11 -11.43 12.92
CA GLY A 260 10.26 -11.03 14.33
C GLY A 260 9.47 -9.78 14.71
N SER A 261 8.56 -9.31 13.86
CA SER A 261 7.70 -8.15 14.11
C SER A 261 6.32 -8.58 14.61
N LEU A 262 5.76 -7.85 15.59
CA LEU A 262 4.38 -8.03 16.03
C LEU A 262 3.44 -7.59 14.90
N ALA A 263 2.56 -8.50 14.48
CA ALA A 263 1.49 -8.17 13.55
C ALA A 263 0.47 -7.25 14.25
N GLY A 264 0.37 -6.01 13.79
CA GLY A 264 -0.66 -5.08 14.24
C GLY A 264 -2.07 -5.53 13.80
N SER A 265 -3.11 -4.95 14.42
CA SER A 265 -4.50 -5.20 14.04
C SER A 265 -4.72 -4.90 12.55
N GLU A 266 -5.27 -5.86 11.79
CA GLU A 266 -5.57 -5.71 10.37
C GLU A 266 -6.51 -4.51 10.11
N LYS A 267 -7.52 -4.32 10.95
CA LYS A 267 -8.45 -3.19 10.85
C LYS A 267 -7.75 -1.83 10.96
N ILE A 268 -6.78 -1.72 11.87
CA ILE A 268 -5.99 -0.49 12.04
C ILE A 268 -5.10 -0.25 10.82
N PHE A 269 -4.50 -1.32 10.30
CA PHE A 269 -3.64 -1.22 9.11
C PHE A 269 -4.44 -0.80 7.88
N ASP A 270 -5.62 -1.40 7.66
CA ASP A 270 -6.54 -1.01 6.59
C ASP A 270 -6.99 0.44 6.72
N ALA A 271 -7.33 0.90 7.92
CA ALA A 271 -7.67 2.29 8.17
C ALA A 271 -6.51 3.24 7.82
N ALA A 272 -5.28 2.88 8.19
CA ALA A 272 -4.08 3.66 7.89
C ALA A 272 -3.81 3.73 6.36
N LEU A 273 -3.91 2.60 5.64
CA LEU A 273 -3.77 2.58 4.18
C LEU A 273 -4.85 3.43 3.49
N ASN A 274 -6.11 3.31 3.92
CA ASN A 274 -7.21 4.12 3.39
C ASN A 274 -6.99 5.62 3.66
N GLN A 275 -6.56 6.00 4.85
CA GLN A 275 -6.23 7.38 5.22
C GLN A 275 -5.07 7.92 4.38
N ALA A 276 -4.10 7.08 4.05
CA ALA A 276 -2.99 7.43 3.18
C ALA A 276 -3.36 7.49 1.68
N GLY A 277 -4.59 7.08 1.31
CA GLY A 277 -5.03 7.03 -0.09
C GLY A 277 -4.42 5.85 -0.88
N ILE A 278 -3.91 4.84 -0.20
CA ILE A 278 -3.29 3.66 -0.81
C ILE A 278 -4.37 2.69 -1.27
N ILE A 279 -4.23 2.18 -2.49
CA ILE A 279 -5.10 1.15 -3.05
C ILE A 279 -4.71 -0.19 -2.41
N ARG A 280 -5.62 -0.77 -1.61
CA ARG A 280 -5.41 -2.07 -0.99
C ARG A 280 -5.69 -3.20 -1.99
N LEU A 281 -4.74 -4.13 -2.11
CA LEU A 281 -4.80 -5.30 -2.98
C LEU A 281 -4.50 -6.58 -2.18
N ASN A 282 -4.89 -7.73 -2.71
CA ASN A 282 -4.84 -9.00 -2.00
C ASN A 282 -3.81 -9.97 -2.55
N THR A 283 -3.52 -9.89 -3.85
CA THR A 283 -2.65 -10.86 -4.54
C THR A 283 -1.61 -10.16 -5.41
N PRO A 284 -0.48 -10.82 -5.72
CA PRO A 284 0.53 -10.30 -6.64
C PRO A 284 -0.03 -9.98 -8.04
N ASN A 285 -0.95 -10.81 -8.52
CA ASN A 285 -1.58 -10.56 -9.82
C ASN A 285 -2.41 -9.27 -9.80
N GLU A 286 -3.20 -9.01 -8.73
CA GLU A 286 -3.90 -7.74 -8.57
C GLU A 286 -2.93 -6.54 -8.53
N LEU A 287 -1.75 -6.70 -7.89
CA LEU A 287 -0.74 -5.66 -7.84
C LEU A 287 -0.19 -5.34 -9.24
N LEU A 288 0.05 -6.36 -10.05
CA LEU A 288 0.50 -6.20 -11.43
C LEU A 288 -0.60 -5.67 -12.34
N ASP A 289 -1.86 -6.11 -12.18
CA ASP A 289 -3.01 -5.61 -12.95
C ASP A 289 -3.14 -4.09 -12.80
N VAL A 290 -3.10 -3.62 -11.54
CA VAL A 290 -3.17 -2.19 -11.21
C VAL A 290 -1.90 -1.45 -11.65
N GLY A 291 -0.73 -2.05 -11.44
CA GLY A 291 0.56 -1.51 -11.90
C GLY A 291 0.61 -1.32 -13.40
N GLU A 292 0.12 -2.30 -14.18
CA GLU A 292 0.02 -2.23 -15.63
C GLU A 292 -0.90 -1.09 -16.08
N ALA A 293 -2.10 -1.01 -15.50
CA ALA A 293 -3.07 0.04 -15.82
C ALA A 293 -2.47 1.44 -15.66
N PHE A 294 -1.89 1.73 -14.49
CA PHE A 294 -1.30 3.05 -14.22
C PHE A 294 0.01 3.32 -14.99
N SER A 295 0.71 2.27 -15.41
CA SER A 295 1.91 2.42 -16.24
C SER A 295 1.58 2.77 -17.69
N ARG A 296 0.41 2.37 -18.19
CA ARG A 296 0.04 2.43 -19.60
C ARG A 296 -1.12 3.37 -19.91
N CYS A 297 -2.07 3.54 -18.98
CA CYS A 297 -3.29 4.29 -19.20
C CYS A 297 -3.25 5.68 -18.54
N LYS A 298 -4.01 6.62 -19.13
CA LYS A 298 -4.39 7.88 -18.49
C LYS A 298 -5.50 7.64 -17.46
N THR A 299 -5.59 8.50 -16.47
CA THR A 299 -6.67 8.45 -15.47
C THR A 299 -7.94 9.05 -16.05
N PRO A 300 -9.10 8.38 -15.96
CA PRO A 300 -10.36 8.87 -16.49
C PRO A 300 -10.93 10.02 -15.65
N LYS A 301 -11.85 10.79 -16.24
CA LYS A 301 -12.50 11.93 -15.56
C LYS A 301 -13.65 11.51 -14.64
N GLY A 302 -14.30 10.39 -14.95
CA GLY A 302 -15.43 9.84 -14.22
C GLY A 302 -15.42 8.31 -14.26
N ASN A 303 -16.56 7.69 -13.93
CA ASN A 303 -16.69 6.24 -13.83
C ASN A 303 -17.62 5.63 -14.89
N ARG A 304 -18.09 6.41 -15.86
CA ARG A 304 -18.96 5.94 -16.94
C ARG A 304 -18.15 5.23 -18.01
N ILE A 305 -18.30 3.91 -18.10
CA ILE A 305 -17.54 3.09 -19.05
C ILE A 305 -18.41 2.57 -20.17
N ALA A 306 -17.83 2.47 -21.36
CA ALA A 306 -18.38 1.66 -22.44
C ALA A 306 -17.75 0.27 -22.41
N ILE A 307 -18.55 -0.76 -22.70
CA ILE A 307 -18.11 -2.15 -22.85
C ILE A 307 -18.36 -2.54 -24.30
N LEU A 308 -17.30 -2.95 -25.00
CA LEU A 308 -17.36 -3.51 -26.35
C LEU A 308 -17.05 -4.99 -26.28
N THR A 309 -17.90 -5.83 -26.85
CA THR A 309 -17.73 -7.28 -26.80
C THR A 309 -18.03 -7.95 -28.15
N ASP A 310 -17.40 -9.07 -28.45
CA ASP A 310 -17.73 -9.96 -29.54
C ASP A 310 -18.51 -11.20 -29.11
N GLY A 311 -18.92 -11.25 -27.86
CA GLY A 311 -19.70 -12.34 -27.27
C GLY A 311 -20.64 -11.89 -26.17
N GLY A 312 -21.94 -12.08 -26.32
CA GLY A 312 -22.98 -11.62 -25.41
C GLY A 312 -22.74 -12.04 -23.95
N GLY A 313 -22.29 -13.29 -23.72
CA GLY A 313 -21.97 -13.78 -22.37
C GLY A 313 -20.82 -13.02 -21.70
N HIS A 314 -19.79 -12.64 -22.46
CA HIS A 314 -18.69 -11.83 -21.96
C HIS A 314 -19.18 -10.42 -21.61
N GLY A 315 -20.05 -9.84 -22.44
CA GLY A 315 -20.62 -8.51 -22.19
C GLY A 315 -21.45 -8.46 -20.90
N VAL A 316 -22.33 -9.45 -20.68
CA VAL A 316 -23.14 -9.54 -19.44
C VAL A 316 -22.24 -9.69 -18.22
N MET A 317 -21.28 -10.62 -18.25
CA MET A 317 -20.36 -10.83 -17.15
C MET A 317 -19.52 -9.58 -16.86
N ALA A 318 -19.08 -8.88 -17.90
CA ALA A 318 -18.33 -7.64 -17.76
C ALA A 318 -19.16 -6.54 -17.10
N THR A 319 -20.45 -6.44 -17.40
CA THR A 319 -21.37 -5.47 -16.79
C THR A 319 -21.57 -5.76 -15.31
N ASP A 320 -21.85 -7.02 -14.95
CA ASP A 320 -22.01 -7.42 -13.54
C ASP A 320 -20.71 -7.18 -12.73
N THR A 321 -19.56 -7.44 -13.34
CA THR A 321 -18.25 -7.25 -12.71
C THR A 321 -17.92 -5.75 -12.56
N ALA A 322 -18.31 -4.92 -13.52
CA ALA A 322 -18.07 -3.47 -13.49
C ALA A 322 -18.63 -2.81 -12.23
N GLU A 323 -19.85 -3.18 -11.82
CA GLU A 323 -20.51 -2.64 -10.62
C GLU A 323 -19.70 -2.93 -9.35
N GLN A 324 -19.07 -4.11 -9.24
CA GLN A 324 -18.25 -4.50 -8.08
C GLN A 324 -17.02 -3.59 -7.90
N PHE A 325 -16.53 -2.98 -8.99
CA PHE A 325 -15.40 -2.07 -8.98
C PHE A 325 -15.79 -0.59 -9.08
N GLY A 326 -17.09 -0.27 -8.87
CA GLY A 326 -17.60 1.10 -8.85
C GLY A 326 -17.66 1.77 -10.23
N LEU A 327 -17.71 0.96 -11.30
CA LEU A 327 -17.83 1.39 -12.68
C LEU A 327 -19.32 1.45 -13.09
N ASP A 328 -19.69 2.46 -13.86
CA ASP A 328 -21.06 2.64 -14.37
C ASP A 328 -21.10 2.29 -15.86
N ALA A 329 -21.65 1.10 -16.15
CA ALA A 329 -21.95 0.66 -17.52
C ALA A 329 -23.30 1.26 -17.99
N PHE A 330 -23.38 2.56 -18.06
CA PHE A 330 -24.58 3.33 -18.38
C PHE A 330 -25.13 3.10 -19.79
N VAL A 331 -26.37 3.47 -20.02
CA VAL A 331 -26.97 3.40 -21.36
C VAL A 331 -26.40 4.54 -22.22
N LEU A 332 -25.74 4.18 -23.33
CA LEU A 332 -25.15 5.14 -24.28
C LEU A 332 -26.18 6.13 -24.82
N SER A 333 -25.75 7.35 -25.14
CA SER A 333 -26.60 8.36 -25.73
C SER A 333 -27.23 7.91 -27.05
N GLU A 334 -28.39 8.44 -27.39
CA GLU A 334 -29.07 8.10 -28.65
C GLU A 334 -28.22 8.49 -29.89
N ALA A 335 -27.44 9.56 -29.79
CA ALA A 335 -26.52 9.99 -30.84
C ALA A 335 -25.44 8.93 -31.08
N THR A 336 -24.84 8.37 -30.03
CA THR A 336 -23.84 7.29 -30.10
C THR A 336 -24.48 6.00 -30.61
N GLN A 337 -25.67 5.63 -30.11
CA GLN A 337 -26.39 4.47 -30.62
C GLN A 337 -26.70 4.59 -32.13
N ASN A 338 -27.03 5.78 -32.62
CA ASN A 338 -27.28 6.01 -34.06
C ASN A 338 -26.00 5.83 -34.90
N LYS A 339 -24.85 6.33 -34.41
CA LYS A 339 -23.55 6.06 -35.07
C LYS A 339 -23.23 4.56 -35.12
N LEU A 340 -23.47 3.85 -34.01
CA LEU A 340 -23.27 2.39 -33.96
C LEU A 340 -24.22 1.62 -34.89
N ARG A 341 -25.48 2.03 -35.01
CA ARG A 341 -26.45 1.43 -35.97
C ARG A 341 -25.98 1.54 -37.43
N ALA A 342 -25.24 2.60 -37.75
CA ALA A 342 -24.71 2.76 -39.11
C ALA A 342 -23.52 1.82 -39.40
N ILE A 343 -22.89 1.27 -38.38
CA ILE A 343 -21.73 0.36 -38.50
C ILE A 343 -22.14 -1.11 -38.32
N LEU A 344 -23.04 -1.36 -37.35
CA LEU A 344 -23.39 -2.69 -36.89
C LEU A 344 -24.64 -3.25 -37.57
N LYS A 345 -24.74 -4.58 -37.65
CA LYS A 345 -25.93 -5.26 -38.14
C LYS A 345 -27.14 -4.99 -37.22
N PRO A 346 -28.38 -4.99 -37.74
CA PRO A 346 -29.57 -4.63 -36.96
C PRO A 346 -29.82 -5.45 -35.69
N HIS A 347 -29.30 -6.69 -35.63
CA HIS A 347 -29.46 -7.58 -34.47
C HIS A 347 -28.42 -7.35 -33.36
N CYS A 348 -27.39 -6.54 -33.61
CA CYS A 348 -26.35 -6.25 -32.61
C CYS A 348 -26.88 -5.35 -31.51
N PRO A 349 -26.71 -5.70 -30.22
CA PRO A 349 -26.98 -4.81 -29.10
C PRO A 349 -26.05 -3.58 -29.11
N ILE A 350 -26.62 -2.37 -28.93
CA ILE A 350 -25.88 -1.09 -29.03
C ILE A 350 -26.07 -0.18 -27.83
N LYS A 351 -26.77 -0.63 -26.78
CA LYS A 351 -27.08 0.24 -25.63
C LYS A 351 -25.95 0.35 -24.61
N ASN A 352 -25.15 -0.60 -24.45
CA ASN A 352 -24.08 -0.91 -23.52
C ASN A 352 -24.46 -2.13 -22.63
N PRO A 353 -23.74 -3.24 -22.75
CA PRO A 353 -22.59 -3.46 -23.63
C PRO A 353 -22.97 -3.41 -25.12
N VAL A 354 -22.00 -2.95 -25.94
CA VAL A 354 -22.09 -3.01 -27.40
C VAL A 354 -21.57 -4.37 -27.85
N ASP A 355 -22.48 -5.21 -28.40
CA ASP A 355 -22.12 -6.58 -28.82
C ASP A 355 -22.00 -6.64 -30.37
N LEU A 356 -20.83 -7.05 -30.84
CA LEU A 356 -20.52 -7.18 -32.25
C LEU A 356 -21.19 -8.41 -32.91
N ALA A 357 -21.66 -9.36 -32.09
CA ALA A 357 -22.54 -10.49 -32.46
C ALA A 357 -22.16 -11.18 -33.81
N GLY A 358 -20.95 -11.74 -33.90
CA GLY A 358 -20.47 -12.45 -35.11
C GLY A 358 -20.16 -11.53 -36.30
N THR A 359 -20.06 -10.21 -36.10
CA THR A 359 -19.63 -9.32 -37.18
C THR A 359 -18.13 -9.43 -37.49
N PRO A 360 -17.22 -9.65 -36.51
CA PRO A 360 -15.79 -9.75 -36.79
C PRO A 360 -15.39 -10.80 -37.81
N GLU A 361 -16.10 -11.94 -37.93
CA GLU A 361 -15.84 -12.98 -38.90
C GLU A 361 -16.07 -12.55 -40.36
N SER A 362 -16.83 -11.48 -40.57
CA SER A 362 -17.06 -10.88 -41.89
C SER A 362 -16.39 -9.53 -42.07
N ASP A 363 -16.07 -8.84 -40.98
CA ASP A 363 -15.52 -7.50 -40.98
C ASP A 363 -14.79 -7.20 -39.69
N MET A 364 -13.52 -7.56 -39.59
CA MET A 364 -12.67 -7.38 -38.42
C MET A 364 -12.49 -5.90 -38.03
N TRP A 365 -12.54 -4.97 -38.99
CA TRP A 365 -12.40 -3.55 -38.75
C TRP A 365 -13.57 -2.97 -37.94
N VAL A 366 -14.61 -3.75 -37.67
CA VAL A 366 -15.71 -3.35 -36.78
C VAL A 366 -15.23 -3.01 -35.36
N PHE A 367 -14.21 -3.72 -34.87
CA PHE A 367 -13.59 -3.36 -33.55
C PHE A 367 -13.06 -1.94 -33.54
N ASP A 368 -12.32 -1.57 -34.58
CA ASP A 368 -11.69 -0.24 -34.68
C ASP A 368 -12.74 0.86 -34.81
N ARG A 369 -13.73 0.68 -35.72
CA ARG A 369 -14.79 1.68 -35.94
C ARG A 369 -15.69 1.87 -34.72
N CYS A 370 -16.07 0.79 -34.04
CA CYS A 370 -16.85 0.89 -32.79
C CYS A 370 -16.04 1.54 -31.68
N THR A 371 -14.76 1.19 -31.56
CA THR A 371 -13.83 1.83 -30.59
C THR A 371 -13.77 3.35 -30.83
N GLU A 372 -13.66 3.79 -32.09
CA GLU A 372 -13.66 5.21 -32.43
C GLU A 372 -14.93 5.92 -31.95
N VAL A 373 -16.09 5.40 -32.28
CA VAL A 373 -17.40 5.97 -31.90
C VAL A 373 -17.54 6.07 -30.38
N LEU A 374 -17.12 5.02 -29.63
CA LEU A 374 -17.21 4.99 -28.18
C LEU A 374 -16.23 5.94 -27.50
N LEU A 375 -15.02 6.09 -28.04
CA LEU A 375 -14.04 7.03 -27.51
C LEU A 375 -14.40 8.51 -27.83
N GLU A 376 -15.13 8.78 -28.93
CA GLU A 376 -15.61 10.12 -29.26
C GLU A 376 -16.81 10.57 -28.40
N ASP A 377 -17.55 9.64 -27.78
CA ASP A 377 -18.71 9.98 -26.95
C ASP A 377 -18.27 10.76 -25.69
N PRO A 378 -18.68 12.02 -25.48
CA PRO A 378 -18.25 12.83 -24.34
C PRO A 378 -18.72 12.27 -22.99
N GLU A 379 -19.72 11.41 -22.97
CA GLU A 379 -20.24 10.79 -21.74
C GLU A 379 -19.48 9.53 -21.33
N VAL A 380 -18.66 8.97 -22.20
CA VAL A 380 -17.81 7.81 -21.92
C VAL A 380 -16.50 8.28 -21.31
N ASP A 381 -16.17 7.80 -20.13
CA ASP A 381 -14.91 8.09 -19.43
C ASP A 381 -13.81 7.06 -19.70
N GLY A 382 -14.18 5.82 -20.04
CA GLY A 382 -13.25 4.73 -20.35
C GLY A 382 -13.88 3.63 -21.15
N LEU A 383 -13.08 2.83 -21.87
CA LEU A 383 -13.53 1.73 -22.71
C LEU A 383 -12.90 0.41 -22.24
N VAL A 384 -13.75 -0.61 -22.10
CA VAL A 384 -13.30 -1.99 -21.82
C VAL A 384 -13.73 -2.89 -23.00
N ILE A 385 -12.78 -3.51 -23.68
CA ILE A 385 -13.02 -4.49 -24.73
C ILE A 385 -12.93 -5.88 -24.11
N VAL A 386 -13.93 -6.74 -24.31
CA VAL A 386 -13.94 -8.09 -23.70
C VAL A 386 -14.34 -9.15 -24.72
N GLY A 387 -13.66 -10.28 -24.70
CA GLY A 387 -14.06 -11.43 -25.51
C GLY A 387 -12.94 -12.24 -26.13
N LEU A 388 -13.03 -12.47 -27.42
CA LEU A 388 -12.27 -13.45 -28.20
C LEU A 388 -11.16 -12.84 -29.07
N TYR A 389 -10.98 -11.51 -29.04
CA TYR A 389 -9.94 -10.83 -29.81
C TYR A 389 -8.56 -11.47 -29.53
N GLY A 390 -7.81 -11.77 -30.55
CA GLY A 390 -6.56 -12.55 -30.47
C GLY A 390 -6.73 -14.01 -30.92
N GLY A 391 -7.96 -14.51 -31.10
CA GLY A 391 -8.24 -15.86 -31.57
C GLY A 391 -8.65 -15.97 -33.05
N TYR A 392 -8.94 -14.85 -33.68
CA TYR A 392 -9.30 -14.84 -35.10
C TYR A 392 -8.13 -15.23 -36.01
N CYS A 393 -6.90 -15.02 -35.54
CA CYS A 393 -5.68 -15.44 -36.25
C CYS A 393 -5.60 -16.95 -36.51
N ASP A 394 -6.37 -17.79 -35.82
CA ASP A 394 -6.40 -19.22 -36.00
C ASP A 394 -7.33 -19.66 -37.16
N LEU A 395 -8.17 -18.75 -37.68
CA LEU A 395 -9.09 -19.04 -38.76
C LEU A 395 -8.39 -19.16 -40.13
N SER A 396 -7.45 -18.26 -40.43
CA SER A 396 -6.63 -18.29 -41.64
C SER A 396 -5.47 -17.27 -41.55
N GLU A 397 -4.51 -17.35 -42.49
CA GLU A 397 -3.42 -16.37 -42.58
C GLU A 397 -3.94 -14.97 -42.92
N GLU A 398 -5.01 -14.85 -43.69
CA GLU A 398 -5.67 -13.58 -43.99
C GLU A 398 -6.24 -12.94 -42.72
N PHE A 399 -6.93 -13.74 -41.89
CA PHE A 399 -7.43 -13.28 -40.60
C PHE A 399 -6.31 -12.88 -39.62
N ARG A 400 -5.19 -13.60 -39.63
CA ARG A 400 -4.01 -13.26 -38.82
C ARG A 400 -3.49 -11.87 -39.16
N GLN A 401 -3.28 -11.57 -40.45
CA GLN A 401 -2.81 -10.28 -40.89
C GLN A 401 -3.83 -9.18 -40.60
N LEU A 402 -5.11 -9.44 -40.83
CA LEU A 402 -6.18 -8.49 -40.59
C LEU A 402 -6.33 -8.14 -39.12
N GLU A 403 -6.29 -9.14 -38.22
CA GLU A 403 -6.34 -8.94 -36.77
C GLU A 403 -5.15 -8.11 -36.27
N LEU A 404 -3.95 -8.38 -36.82
CA LEU A 404 -2.76 -7.59 -36.52
C LEU A 404 -2.89 -6.11 -36.96
N ASP A 405 -3.47 -5.88 -38.16
CA ASP A 405 -3.64 -4.51 -38.67
C ASP A 405 -4.70 -3.73 -37.87
N VAL A 406 -5.76 -4.38 -37.43
CA VAL A 406 -6.74 -3.82 -36.47
C VAL A 406 -6.07 -3.55 -35.11
N ALA A 407 -5.22 -4.46 -34.61
CA ALA A 407 -4.48 -4.23 -33.37
C ALA A 407 -3.58 -3.00 -33.45
N LYS A 408 -2.92 -2.76 -34.59
CA LYS A 408 -2.12 -1.55 -34.82
C LYS A 408 -2.97 -0.28 -34.73
N SER A 409 -4.17 -0.30 -35.32
CA SER A 409 -5.10 0.82 -35.27
C SER A 409 -5.62 1.06 -33.85
N LEU A 410 -6.04 0.01 -33.14
CA LEU A 410 -6.50 0.09 -31.75
C LEU A 410 -5.43 0.69 -30.83
N ALA A 411 -4.16 0.24 -30.97
CA ALA A 411 -3.05 0.78 -30.20
C ALA A 411 -2.84 2.28 -30.45
N GLN A 412 -2.92 2.72 -31.71
CA GLN A 412 -2.80 4.13 -32.07
C GLN A 412 -3.96 4.98 -31.50
N ARG A 413 -5.18 4.44 -31.51
CA ARG A 413 -6.34 5.13 -30.93
C ARG A 413 -6.22 5.27 -29.43
N ALA A 414 -5.82 4.20 -28.73
CA ALA A 414 -5.62 4.24 -27.28
C ALA A 414 -4.55 5.27 -26.85
N VAL A 415 -3.45 5.36 -27.60
CA VAL A 415 -2.39 6.38 -27.34
C VAL A 415 -2.89 7.81 -27.56
N LYS A 416 -3.69 8.04 -28.63
CA LYS A 416 -4.24 9.36 -28.93
C LYS A 416 -5.39 9.77 -28.02
N SER A 417 -6.12 8.81 -27.47
CA SER A 417 -7.26 9.07 -26.60
C SER A 417 -6.84 9.66 -25.24
N ASP A 418 -7.67 10.56 -24.71
CA ASP A 418 -7.57 11.00 -23.31
C ASP A 418 -8.28 10.05 -22.33
N LYS A 419 -8.99 9.05 -22.85
CA LYS A 419 -9.72 8.05 -22.08
C LYS A 419 -8.92 6.76 -22.05
N PRO A 420 -8.88 6.05 -20.90
CA PRO A 420 -8.25 4.74 -20.81
C PRO A 420 -9.00 3.70 -21.66
N VAL A 421 -8.22 2.84 -22.28
CA VAL A 421 -8.75 1.65 -22.99
C VAL A 421 -8.03 0.43 -22.43
N VAL A 422 -8.78 -0.57 -21.99
CA VAL A 422 -8.25 -1.85 -21.53
C VAL A 422 -8.96 -2.99 -22.25
N MET A 423 -8.28 -4.11 -22.39
CA MET A 423 -8.84 -5.30 -23.04
C MET A 423 -8.76 -6.52 -22.12
N HIS A 424 -9.80 -7.32 -22.14
CA HIS A 424 -9.75 -8.72 -21.73
C HIS A 424 -9.76 -9.58 -22.99
N SER A 425 -8.90 -10.58 -23.03
CA SER A 425 -8.94 -11.64 -24.04
C SER A 425 -8.64 -12.99 -23.42
N ILE A 426 -9.43 -14.00 -23.78
CA ILE A 426 -9.17 -15.39 -23.35
C ILE A 426 -7.86 -15.95 -23.94
N TYR A 427 -7.34 -15.32 -24.99
CA TYR A 427 -6.08 -15.69 -25.65
C TYR A 427 -4.85 -14.95 -25.12
N GLN A 428 -4.99 -14.14 -24.07
CA GLN A 428 -3.87 -13.32 -23.53
C GLN A 428 -2.64 -14.18 -23.20
N ALA A 429 -2.83 -15.37 -22.61
CA ALA A 429 -1.73 -16.25 -22.22
C ALA A 429 -1.01 -16.91 -23.43
N GLN A 430 -1.71 -17.12 -24.54
CA GLN A 430 -1.15 -17.65 -25.78
C GLN A 430 -0.30 -16.63 -26.55
N ARG A 431 -0.49 -15.34 -26.25
CA ARG A 431 0.27 -14.22 -26.83
C ARG A 431 0.29 -14.22 -28.36
N PRO A 432 -0.86 -14.33 -29.06
CA PRO A 432 -0.87 -14.19 -30.52
C PRO A 432 -0.26 -12.84 -30.91
N GLU A 433 0.17 -12.73 -32.17
CA GLU A 433 0.93 -11.58 -32.65
C GLU A 433 0.18 -10.27 -32.46
N SER A 434 -1.13 -10.25 -32.69
CA SER A 434 -2.02 -9.11 -32.47
C SER A 434 -2.02 -8.60 -31.01
N LEU A 435 -2.20 -9.51 -30.03
CA LEU A 435 -2.16 -9.16 -28.60
C LEU A 435 -0.75 -8.80 -28.14
N THR A 436 0.28 -9.48 -28.65
CA THR A 436 1.67 -9.15 -28.37
C THR A 436 2.01 -7.74 -28.86
N TYR A 437 1.50 -7.36 -30.04
CA TYR A 437 1.65 -6.01 -30.57
C TYR A 437 0.99 -4.97 -29.64
N LEU A 438 -0.27 -5.19 -29.24
CA LEU A 438 -1.00 -4.32 -28.33
C LEU A 438 -0.22 -4.09 -27.03
N MET A 439 0.20 -5.19 -26.36
CA MET A 439 0.93 -5.12 -25.10
C MET A 439 2.25 -4.36 -25.22
N LYS A 440 3.04 -4.61 -26.28
CA LYS A 440 4.30 -3.90 -26.52
C LYS A 440 4.12 -2.41 -26.83
N HIS A 441 2.96 -2.01 -27.34
CA HIS A 441 2.65 -0.61 -27.65
C HIS A 441 1.81 0.08 -26.57
N GLY A 442 1.84 -0.46 -25.33
CA GLY A 442 1.25 0.20 -24.16
C GLY A 442 -0.26 0.03 -24.01
N PHE A 443 -0.86 -0.93 -24.70
CA PHE A 443 -2.26 -1.27 -24.55
C PHE A 443 -2.41 -2.43 -23.54
N PRO A 444 -3.07 -2.24 -22.37
CA PRO A 444 -3.19 -3.32 -21.38
C PRO A 444 -4.14 -4.42 -21.86
N VAL A 445 -3.68 -5.68 -21.77
CA VAL A 445 -4.47 -6.86 -22.11
C VAL A 445 -4.45 -7.84 -20.93
N TYR A 446 -5.63 -8.15 -20.39
CA TYR A 446 -5.80 -8.98 -19.20
C TYR A 446 -6.37 -10.36 -19.53
N ALA A 447 -5.97 -11.37 -18.74
CA ALA A 447 -6.41 -12.76 -18.92
C ALA A 447 -7.82 -13.03 -18.38
N SER A 448 -8.40 -12.11 -17.59
CA SER A 448 -9.75 -12.25 -17.04
C SER A 448 -10.52 -10.93 -17.07
N ILE A 449 -11.84 -11.01 -17.17
CA ILE A 449 -12.75 -9.85 -17.08
C ILE A 449 -12.57 -9.13 -15.74
N ASP A 450 -12.45 -9.89 -14.64
CA ASP A 450 -12.23 -9.38 -13.30
C ASP A 450 -10.94 -8.53 -13.23
N ALA A 451 -9.84 -8.98 -13.83
CA ALA A 451 -8.59 -8.20 -13.88
C ALA A 451 -8.75 -6.89 -14.68
N ALA A 452 -9.42 -6.94 -15.84
CA ALA A 452 -9.67 -5.75 -16.67
C ALA A 452 -10.56 -4.73 -15.93
N MET A 453 -11.63 -5.19 -15.28
CA MET A 453 -12.55 -4.32 -14.52
C MET A 453 -11.89 -3.77 -13.25
N ARG A 454 -11.08 -4.56 -12.53
CA ARG A 454 -10.26 -4.08 -11.40
C ARG A 454 -9.30 -3.00 -11.84
N ALA A 455 -8.61 -3.19 -12.95
CA ALA A 455 -7.67 -2.24 -13.52
C ALA A 455 -8.37 -0.91 -13.85
N MET A 456 -9.51 -0.95 -14.56
CA MET A 456 -10.31 0.22 -14.87
C MET A 456 -10.86 0.89 -13.60
N GLY A 457 -11.38 0.11 -12.63
CA GLY A 457 -11.87 0.62 -11.35
C GLY A 457 -10.78 1.27 -10.50
N ALA A 458 -9.54 0.78 -10.57
CA ALA A 458 -8.41 1.42 -9.90
C ALA A 458 -8.08 2.78 -10.52
N LEU A 459 -8.10 2.90 -11.85
CA LEU A 459 -7.90 4.16 -12.58
C LEU A 459 -8.99 5.19 -12.20
N VAL A 460 -10.27 4.80 -12.22
CA VAL A 460 -11.41 5.63 -11.82
C VAL A 460 -11.31 6.04 -10.35
N GLY A 461 -11.07 5.08 -9.47
CA GLY A 461 -11.01 5.32 -8.03
C GLY A 461 -9.86 6.24 -7.60
N PHE A 462 -8.81 6.37 -8.41
CA PHE A 462 -7.67 7.24 -8.07
C PHE A 462 -8.05 8.71 -8.02
N SER A 463 -8.78 9.22 -9.00
CA SER A 463 -9.25 10.62 -9.01
C SER A 463 -10.15 10.93 -7.80
N ALA A 464 -11.04 10.01 -7.44
CA ALA A 464 -11.91 10.15 -6.28
C ALA A 464 -11.10 10.19 -4.96
N ARG A 465 -10.08 9.33 -4.84
CA ARG A 465 -9.17 9.33 -3.68
C ARG A 465 -8.40 10.65 -3.57
N GLN A 466 -7.84 11.14 -4.66
CA GLN A 466 -7.15 12.44 -4.67
C GLN A 466 -8.07 13.59 -4.24
N LYS A 467 -9.30 13.60 -4.75
CA LYS A 467 -10.31 14.61 -4.37
C LYS A 467 -10.58 14.54 -2.87
N LYS A 468 -10.86 13.35 -2.33
CA LYS A 468 -11.09 13.13 -0.90
C LYS A 468 -9.92 13.62 -0.04
N ILE A 469 -8.69 13.28 -0.42
CA ILE A 469 -7.50 13.71 0.32
C ILE A 469 -7.39 15.25 0.32
N ARG A 470 -7.63 15.90 -0.82
CA ARG A 470 -7.59 17.38 -0.91
C ARG A 470 -8.66 18.03 -0.06
N GLU A 471 -9.87 17.50 -0.06
CA GLU A 471 -10.99 17.97 0.78
C GLU A 471 -10.66 17.85 2.28
N GLU A 472 -10.11 16.69 2.70
CA GLU A 472 -9.69 16.47 4.08
C GLU A 472 -8.54 17.40 4.51
N LEU A 473 -7.59 17.69 3.61
CA LEU A 473 -6.49 18.62 3.89
C LEU A 473 -6.95 20.08 3.92
N ALA A 474 -7.96 20.43 3.12
CA ALA A 474 -8.55 21.76 3.10
C ALA A 474 -9.53 22.00 4.25
N ALA A 475 -10.05 20.93 4.86
CA ALA A 475 -10.96 21.06 5.99
C ALA A 475 -10.23 21.75 7.17
N ALA A 476 -10.78 22.86 7.64
CA ALA A 476 -10.27 23.49 8.83
C ALA A 476 -10.38 22.51 10.01
N PRO A 477 -9.33 22.36 10.82
CA PRO A 477 -9.46 21.56 12.03
C PRO A 477 -10.59 22.12 12.88
N PRO A 478 -11.35 21.27 13.60
CA PRO A 478 -12.41 21.73 14.48
C PRO A 478 -11.82 22.73 15.47
N ARG A 479 -12.56 23.85 15.73
CA ARG A 479 -12.15 24.81 16.75
C ARG A 479 -12.26 24.11 18.11
N LEU A 480 -11.10 23.76 18.66
CA LEU A 480 -10.99 23.14 19.97
C LEU A 480 -10.63 24.21 21.01
N PRO A 481 -11.08 24.10 22.28
CA PRO A 481 -10.70 25.00 23.36
C PRO A 481 -9.17 25.14 23.46
N GLU A 482 -8.67 26.37 23.66
CA GLU A 482 -7.22 26.65 23.65
C GLU A 482 -6.50 26.03 24.87
N ASP A 483 -7.20 25.91 25.99
CA ASP A 483 -6.70 25.40 27.27
C ASP A 483 -6.81 23.86 27.41
N ARG A 484 -7.38 23.18 26.41
CA ARG A 484 -7.64 21.71 26.46
C ARG A 484 -6.41 20.88 26.78
N HIS A 485 -5.24 21.24 26.26
CA HIS A 485 -4.02 20.48 26.49
C HIS A 485 -3.58 20.53 27.96
N ALA A 486 -3.70 21.68 28.62
CA ALA A 486 -3.38 21.82 30.01
C ALA A 486 -4.35 21.05 30.91
N ALA A 487 -5.67 21.14 30.63
CA ALA A 487 -6.71 20.41 31.35
C ALA A 487 -6.54 18.88 31.21
N VAL A 488 -6.36 18.39 29.99
CA VAL A 488 -6.17 16.97 29.73
C VAL A 488 -4.86 16.44 30.32
N LYS A 489 -3.78 17.22 30.21
CA LYS A 489 -2.50 16.87 30.84
C LYS A 489 -2.64 16.71 32.37
N ALA A 490 -3.36 17.59 33.01
CA ALA A 490 -3.59 17.50 34.47
C ALA A 490 -4.34 16.19 34.86
N ILE A 491 -5.33 15.78 34.07
CA ILE A 491 -6.06 14.52 34.27
C ILE A 491 -5.11 13.31 34.12
N PHE A 492 -4.30 13.29 33.08
CA PHE A 492 -3.35 12.20 32.86
C PHE A 492 -2.25 12.17 33.94
N ASP A 493 -1.73 13.34 34.35
CA ASP A 493 -0.69 13.41 35.37
C ASP A 493 -1.24 12.93 36.72
N LYS A 494 -2.51 13.23 37.05
CA LYS A 494 -3.20 12.70 38.23
C LYS A 494 -3.29 11.18 38.20
N ALA A 495 -3.72 10.60 37.06
CA ALA A 495 -3.81 9.15 36.90
C ALA A 495 -2.42 8.48 37.04
N ARG A 496 -1.37 9.07 36.46
CA ARG A 496 0.02 8.58 36.55
C ARG A 496 0.57 8.63 37.97
N MET A 497 0.30 9.74 38.70
CA MET A 497 0.69 9.86 40.13
C MET A 497 0.04 8.78 41.01
N GLN A 498 -1.13 8.28 40.61
CA GLN A 498 -1.82 7.17 41.24
C GLN A 498 -1.41 5.80 40.68
N HIS A 499 -0.34 5.72 39.87
CA HIS A 499 0.16 4.51 39.22
C HIS A 499 -0.89 3.80 38.33
N ARG A 500 -1.88 4.56 37.81
CA ARG A 500 -2.92 4.05 36.93
C ARG A 500 -2.54 4.23 35.47
N ILE A 501 -2.85 3.21 34.64
CA ILE A 501 -2.68 3.24 33.19
C ILE A 501 -4.01 3.48 32.46
N ASN A 502 -5.13 3.44 33.18
CA ASN A 502 -6.48 3.66 32.69
C ASN A 502 -7.13 4.85 33.39
N LEU A 503 -7.92 5.60 32.65
CA LEU A 503 -8.81 6.62 33.23
C LEU A 503 -10.12 5.96 33.70
N VAL A 504 -10.67 6.44 34.82
CA VAL A 504 -12.05 6.10 35.18
C VAL A 504 -13.04 6.88 34.29
N GLU A 505 -14.32 6.44 34.23
CA GLU A 505 -15.29 7.00 33.29
C GLU A 505 -15.50 8.51 33.49
N THR A 506 -15.49 9.02 34.71
CA THR A 506 -15.61 10.45 34.99
C THR A 506 -14.45 11.26 34.44
N GLU A 507 -13.22 10.79 34.61
CA GLU A 507 -12.02 11.42 34.07
C GLU A 507 -12.00 11.38 32.52
N ALA A 508 -12.38 10.23 31.93
CA ALA A 508 -12.48 10.12 30.48
C ALA A 508 -13.52 11.08 29.88
N ARG A 509 -14.65 11.29 30.60
CA ARG A 509 -15.67 12.28 30.19
C ARG A 509 -15.14 13.71 30.24
N GLU A 510 -14.32 14.07 31.22
CA GLU A 510 -13.68 15.38 31.29
C GLU A 510 -12.71 15.60 30.13
N VAL A 511 -11.92 14.57 29.77
CA VAL A 511 -11.07 14.62 28.57
C VAL A 511 -11.91 14.85 27.33
N LEU A 512 -13.00 14.09 27.12
CA LEU A 512 -13.87 14.25 25.95
C LEU A 512 -14.50 15.65 25.90
N ARG A 513 -14.95 16.20 27.04
CA ARG A 513 -15.47 17.57 27.10
C ARG A 513 -14.42 18.62 26.71
N ALA A 514 -13.18 18.45 27.18
CA ALA A 514 -12.08 19.33 26.79
C ALA A 514 -11.84 19.35 25.27
N TYR A 515 -12.19 18.26 24.58
CA TYR A 515 -12.16 18.17 23.12
C TYR A 515 -13.48 18.53 22.44
N GLY A 516 -14.45 19.12 23.17
CA GLY A 516 -15.68 19.65 22.61
C GLY A 516 -16.78 18.62 22.34
N PHE A 517 -16.66 17.42 22.90
CA PHE A 517 -17.76 16.44 22.81
C PHE A 517 -18.92 16.88 23.70
N ASP A 518 -20.13 16.88 23.14
CA ASP A 518 -21.36 17.05 23.88
C ASP A 518 -21.71 15.72 24.57
N LEU A 519 -21.67 15.72 25.88
CA LEU A 519 -21.91 14.53 26.70
C LEU A 519 -23.08 14.78 27.64
N PRO A 520 -23.95 13.77 27.84
CA PRO A 520 -24.99 13.86 28.83
C PRO A 520 -24.46 14.26 30.21
N PRO A 521 -25.20 15.02 31.00
CA PRO A 521 -24.79 15.36 32.37
C PRO A 521 -24.54 14.11 33.19
N HIS A 522 -23.62 14.18 34.13
CA HIS A 522 -23.38 13.10 35.09
C HIS A 522 -23.04 13.67 36.47
N LEU A 523 -23.33 12.90 37.49
CA LEU A 523 -23.01 13.17 38.87
C LEU A 523 -22.38 11.92 39.50
N LEU A 524 -21.44 12.10 40.41
CA LEU A 524 -20.75 11.01 41.13
C LEU A 524 -21.17 11.02 42.57
N ALA A 525 -21.84 9.98 43.03
CA ALA A 525 -22.27 9.81 44.42
C ALA A 525 -21.24 8.98 45.19
N ALA A 526 -20.86 9.43 46.39
CA ALA A 526 -19.98 8.72 47.30
C ALA A 526 -20.69 7.78 48.26
N ASN A 527 -21.99 7.94 48.44
CA ASN A 527 -22.84 7.09 49.29
C ASN A 527 -24.28 7.02 48.75
N ALA A 528 -25.12 6.17 49.38
CA ALA A 528 -26.50 5.91 48.93
C ALA A 528 -27.40 7.15 49.04
N ASP A 529 -27.24 7.98 50.08
CA ASP A 529 -28.06 9.18 50.26
C ASP A 529 -27.70 10.26 49.24
N GLU A 530 -26.42 10.40 48.91
CA GLU A 530 -25.96 11.25 47.80
C GLU A 530 -26.54 10.75 46.46
N ALA A 531 -26.59 9.47 46.23
CA ALA A 531 -27.15 8.93 45.00
C ALA A 531 -28.65 9.30 44.83
N ALA A 532 -29.43 9.25 45.91
CA ALA A 532 -30.84 9.69 45.93
C ALA A 532 -30.93 11.22 45.63
N CYS A 533 -30.15 12.04 46.32
CA CYS A 533 -30.11 13.49 46.10
C CYS A 533 -29.70 13.82 44.64
N MET A 534 -28.74 13.11 44.07
CA MET A 534 -28.25 13.31 42.72
C MET A 534 -29.25 12.87 41.64
N PHE A 535 -30.05 11.84 41.93
CA PHE A 535 -31.17 11.45 41.06
C PHE A 535 -32.14 12.65 40.91
N THR A 536 -32.59 13.24 42.04
CA THR A 536 -33.48 14.40 42.01
C THR A 536 -32.84 15.59 41.30
N ARG A 537 -31.55 15.85 41.57
CA ARG A 537 -30.79 16.95 40.92
C ARG A 537 -30.65 16.83 39.41
N LEU A 538 -30.61 15.62 38.88
CA LEU A 538 -30.57 15.39 37.41
C LEU A 538 -31.88 15.77 36.73
N GLY A 539 -33.00 15.77 37.44
CA GLY A 539 -34.30 16.25 36.96
C GLY A 539 -34.87 15.42 35.82
N VAL A 540 -34.52 14.14 35.73
CA VAL A 540 -34.95 13.23 34.66
C VAL A 540 -35.77 12.06 35.24
N SER A 541 -36.62 11.47 34.42
CA SER A 541 -37.52 10.38 34.86
C SER A 541 -36.77 9.05 35.11
N LYS A 542 -35.64 8.84 34.46
CA LYS A 542 -34.84 7.62 34.61
C LYS A 542 -33.35 7.89 34.43
N VAL A 543 -32.56 7.23 35.26
CA VAL A 543 -31.09 7.29 35.17
C VAL A 543 -30.49 5.90 34.99
N VAL A 544 -29.27 5.90 34.47
CA VAL A 544 -28.34 4.76 34.51
C VAL A 544 -27.35 5.01 35.62
N MET A 545 -27.14 3.99 36.47
CA MET A 545 -26.14 4.04 37.53
C MET A 545 -25.01 3.06 37.24
N LYS A 546 -23.75 3.53 37.40
CA LYS A 546 -22.56 2.76 37.08
C LYS A 546 -21.50 2.90 38.17
N ILE A 547 -20.89 1.78 38.56
CA ILE A 547 -19.75 1.79 39.45
C ILE A 547 -18.55 2.53 38.81
N VAL A 548 -17.82 3.32 39.59
CA VAL A 548 -16.59 3.99 39.16
C VAL A 548 -15.43 3.46 39.99
N SER A 549 -14.60 2.65 39.36
CA SER A 549 -13.45 2.00 39.96
C SER A 549 -12.33 1.85 38.91
N PRO A 550 -11.06 2.10 39.26
CA PRO A 550 -9.94 1.81 38.39
C PRO A 550 -9.68 0.30 38.22
N ASP A 551 -10.16 -0.52 39.16
CA ASP A 551 -9.93 -1.97 39.22
C ASP A 551 -11.04 -2.78 38.53
N ILE A 552 -12.13 -2.11 38.09
CA ILE A 552 -13.27 -2.74 37.41
C ILE A 552 -13.42 -2.13 36.01
N LEU A 553 -12.69 -2.69 35.04
CA LEU A 553 -12.72 -2.23 33.66
C LEU A 553 -14.00 -2.68 32.92
N HIS A 554 -14.42 -3.93 33.14
CA HIS A 554 -15.62 -4.53 32.53
C HIS A 554 -16.80 -4.48 33.50
N LYS A 555 -17.44 -3.30 33.59
CA LYS A 555 -18.52 -3.04 34.57
C LYS A 555 -19.68 -3.98 34.43
N THR A 556 -20.06 -4.37 33.21
CA THR A 556 -21.20 -5.28 32.95
C THR A 556 -20.95 -6.66 33.54
N ASP A 557 -19.75 -7.20 33.40
CA ASP A 557 -19.37 -8.54 33.90
C ASP A 557 -19.35 -8.57 35.43
N ALA A 558 -19.02 -7.44 36.05
CA ALA A 558 -19.03 -7.25 37.50
C ALA A 558 -20.42 -6.93 38.07
N GLY A 559 -21.49 -6.89 37.25
CA GLY A 559 -22.80 -6.39 37.67
C GLY A 559 -22.77 -4.92 38.12
N GLY A 560 -21.82 -4.15 37.56
CA GLY A 560 -21.50 -2.76 37.91
C GLY A 560 -22.33 -1.71 37.15
N VAL A 561 -23.44 -2.10 36.50
CA VAL A 561 -24.37 -1.21 35.78
C VAL A 561 -25.80 -1.56 36.14
N ILE A 562 -26.60 -0.58 36.53
CA ILE A 562 -28.05 -0.71 36.74
C ILE A 562 -28.77 0.32 35.87
N LEU A 563 -29.71 -0.15 35.06
CA LEU A 563 -30.50 0.65 34.13
C LEU A 563 -31.89 0.96 34.75
N HIS A 564 -32.56 1.96 34.18
CA HIS A 564 -33.96 2.29 34.48
C HIS A 564 -34.25 2.63 35.97
N VAL A 565 -33.29 3.23 36.66
CA VAL A 565 -33.50 3.74 38.02
C VAL A 565 -34.39 4.98 37.95
N ASP A 566 -35.56 4.98 38.62
CA ASP A 566 -36.67 5.92 38.43
C ASP A 566 -37.16 6.62 39.70
N SER A 567 -36.53 6.39 40.85
CA SER A 567 -36.85 7.03 42.12
C SER A 567 -35.64 7.17 43.03
N GLU A 568 -35.73 8.04 44.06
CA GLU A 568 -34.70 8.19 45.09
C GLU A 568 -34.43 6.87 45.83
N ASP A 569 -35.50 6.15 46.20
CA ASP A 569 -35.35 4.87 46.90
C ASP A 569 -34.70 3.82 45.99
N ALA A 570 -35.06 3.80 44.70
CA ALA A 570 -34.38 2.94 43.72
C ALA A 570 -32.90 3.32 43.56
N ALA A 571 -32.58 4.60 43.60
CA ALA A 571 -31.17 5.06 43.51
C ALA A 571 -30.34 4.65 44.75
N ARG A 572 -30.90 4.72 45.99
CA ARG A 572 -30.25 4.18 47.20
C ARG A 572 -29.95 2.69 47.08
N LYS A 573 -30.96 1.90 46.73
CA LYS A 573 -30.80 0.45 46.57
C LYS A 573 -29.83 0.09 45.45
N ALA A 574 -29.88 0.81 44.32
CA ALA A 574 -28.94 0.63 43.21
C ALA A 574 -27.50 0.93 43.61
N TYR A 575 -27.27 1.99 44.38
CA TYR A 575 -25.94 2.30 44.91
C TYR A 575 -25.38 1.15 45.76
N GLU A 576 -26.15 0.68 46.74
CA GLU A 576 -25.76 -0.40 47.65
C GLU A 576 -25.48 -1.68 46.85
N GLN A 577 -26.35 -2.01 45.91
CA GLN A 577 -26.19 -3.19 45.04
C GLN A 577 -24.94 -3.12 44.17
N LEU A 578 -24.67 -1.96 43.56
CA LEU A 578 -23.47 -1.75 42.71
C LEU A 578 -22.19 -1.89 43.50
N VAL A 579 -22.13 -1.32 44.71
CA VAL A 579 -20.96 -1.45 45.58
C VAL A 579 -20.80 -2.90 46.07
N ALA A 580 -21.88 -3.58 46.47
CA ALA A 580 -21.82 -4.98 46.85
C ALA A 580 -21.35 -5.89 45.70
N ASN A 581 -21.87 -5.68 44.49
CA ASN A 581 -21.43 -6.39 43.29
C ASN A 581 -19.96 -6.17 42.99
N ALA A 582 -19.47 -4.92 43.08
CA ALA A 582 -18.10 -4.55 42.85
C ALA A 582 -17.14 -5.25 43.83
N LEU A 583 -17.46 -5.23 45.12
CA LEU A 583 -16.67 -5.90 46.17
C LEU A 583 -16.72 -7.42 46.08
N LYS A 584 -17.86 -7.97 45.61
CA LYS A 584 -17.98 -9.41 45.32
C LYS A 584 -17.08 -9.82 44.13
N TYR A 585 -16.99 -8.98 43.11
CA TYR A 585 -16.18 -9.22 41.91
C TYR A 585 -14.69 -9.09 42.23
N ASN A 586 -14.31 -8.04 42.95
CA ASN A 586 -12.94 -7.81 43.43
C ASN A 586 -12.97 -7.20 44.85
N GLY A 587 -12.70 -8.04 45.84
CA GLY A 587 -12.79 -7.65 47.26
C GLY A 587 -11.81 -6.55 47.71
N CYS A 588 -10.83 -6.23 46.88
CA CYS A 588 -9.85 -5.18 47.12
C CYS A 588 -10.02 -3.99 46.16
N ALA A 589 -11.15 -3.90 45.42
CA ALA A 589 -11.35 -2.83 44.45
C ALA A 589 -11.40 -1.45 45.12
N ASP A 590 -10.64 -0.51 44.60
CA ASP A 590 -10.75 0.90 44.94
C ASP A 590 -11.99 1.50 44.28
N ILE A 591 -12.99 1.88 45.05
CA ILE A 591 -14.29 2.38 44.59
C ILE A 591 -14.36 3.88 44.78
N PHE A 592 -14.36 4.66 43.69
CA PHE A 592 -14.47 6.11 43.72
C PHE A 592 -15.91 6.59 43.92
N GLY A 593 -16.90 5.72 43.76
CA GLY A 593 -18.32 5.99 43.90
C GLY A 593 -19.17 5.38 42.82
N VAL A 594 -20.39 5.84 42.68
CA VAL A 594 -21.36 5.44 41.65
C VAL A 594 -21.73 6.68 40.83
N MET A 595 -21.56 6.60 39.52
CA MET A 595 -21.94 7.65 38.59
C MET A 595 -23.41 7.47 38.16
N LEU A 596 -24.17 8.58 38.21
CA LEU A 596 -25.50 8.69 37.66
C LEU A 596 -25.49 9.51 36.39
N THR A 597 -26.19 9.05 35.36
CA THR A 597 -26.37 9.79 34.09
C THR A 597 -27.79 9.54 33.57
N PRO A 598 -28.43 10.50 32.85
CA PRO A 598 -29.74 10.28 32.22
C PRO A 598 -29.77 9.03 31.36
N MET A 599 -30.87 8.29 31.42
CA MET A 599 -31.16 7.21 30.50
C MET A 599 -31.43 7.83 29.12
N LEU A 600 -30.57 7.55 28.14
CA LEU A 600 -30.78 8.01 26.76
C LEU A 600 -31.81 7.10 26.04
N PRO A 601 -32.60 7.64 25.10
CA PRO A 601 -33.47 6.82 24.24
C PRO A 601 -32.58 5.88 23.37
N ALA A 602 -33.19 4.79 22.95
CA ALA A 602 -32.57 3.94 21.94
C ALA A 602 -32.37 4.76 20.65
N GLY A 603 -31.16 4.72 20.09
CA GLY A 603 -30.82 5.42 18.85
C GLY A 603 -31.35 4.72 17.60
#